data_dfd436d47de52d8eff8e75a802887abc
#
_entry.id   dfd436d47de52d8eff8e75a802887abc
#
_cell.length_a   1.000
_cell.length_b   1.000
_cell.length_c   1.000
_cell.angle_alpha   90.00
_cell.angle_beta   90.00
_cell.angle_gamma   90.00
#
_symmetry.space_group_name_H-M   'P 1'
#
loop_
_entity.id
_entity.type
_entity.pdbx_description
1 polymer ?
#
loop_
_entity_poly.entity_id
_entity_poly.type
_entity_poly.pdbx_seq_one_letter_code
_entity_poly.pdbx_strand_id
1 'polypeptide(L)'
;MQNAGLDEAQVGIKIAGRNNNNLRYADDITLMAESKEELKSLLPKVKEESEKVGLKLKIQKTKIMASGPITSWQIDGETTETVTSFIFLGSKITADDDCSCECKRHLLIGRKALTNLDSVLKNRDVALLTEVHTVKAIVFPVVMYGCESWAIKKAEH
;
A
#
# COMPACT_ATOMS: atom_id res chain seq x y z
N MET A 1 -4.50 13.11 -10.63
CA MET A 1 -4.76 13.22 -9.19
C MET A 1 -4.60 14.67 -8.78
N GLN A 2 -5.68 15.38 -8.51
CA GLN A 2 -5.63 16.77 -8.04
C GLN A 2 -5.41 16.78 -6.54
N ASN A 3 -4.31 17.37 -6.08
CA ASN A 3 -4.12 17.75 -4.70
C ASN A 3 -5.18 18.79 -4.34
N ALA A 4 -6.19 18.43 -3.58
CA ALA A 4 -7.13 19.39 -3.03
C ALA A 4 -6.41 20.16 -1.89
N GLY A 5 -6.03 21.40 -2.20
CA GLY A 5 -5.84 22.60 -1.39
C GLY A 5 -5.55 22.52 0.11
N LEU A 6 -4.70 21.59 0.56
CA LEU A 6 -4.05 21.72 1.87
C LEU A 6 -2.81 22.59 1.65
N ASP A 7 -2.76 23.75 2.31
CA ASP A 7 -1.65 24.70 2.28
C ASP A 7 -0.30 23.97 2.26
N GLU A 8 0.50 24.21 1.21
CA GLU A 8 1.77 23.52 0.91
C GLU A 8 2.91 23.87 1.88
N ALA A 9 2.62 24.47 3.02
CA ALA A 9 3.61 24.89 3.99
C ALA A 9 4.08 23.69 4.85
N GLN A 10 5.15 23.05 4.40
CA GLN A 10 6.12 22.29 5.23
C GLN A 10 5.67 20.98 5.91
N VAL A 11 4.44 20.49 5.73
CA VAL A 11 3.93 19.29 6.41
C VAL A 11 3.92 18.11 5.45
N GLY A 12 4.56 16.98 5.81
CA GLY A 12 4.59 15.74 4.99
C GLY A 12 5.99 15.21 4.74
N ILE A 13 6.04 14.06 4.07
CA ILE A 13 7.30 13.40 3.70
C ILE A 13 7.78 13.91 2.35
N LYS A 14 9.06 14.24 2.22
CA LYS A 14 9.66 14.65 0.94
C LYS A 14 9.95 13.44 0.05
N ILE A 15 9.23 13.32 -1.05
CA ILE A 15 9.49 12.30 -2.08
C ILE A 15 9.85 13.03 -3.38
N ALA A 16 11.04 12.77 -3.93
CA ALA A 16 11.54 13.41 -5.15
C ALA A 16 11.45 14.95 -5.12
N GLY A 17 11.73 15.58 -3.98
CA GLY A 17 11.72 17.04 -3.79
C GLY A 17 10.32 17.66 -3.62
N ARG A 18 9.26 16.86 -3.58
CA ARG A 18 7.88 17.32 -3.34
C ARG A 18 7.40 16.85 -1.98
N ASN A 19 6.75 17.73 -1.23
CA ASN A 19 6.09 17.36 0.01
C ASN A 19 4.82 16.56 -0.29
N ASN A 20 4.74 15.34 0.23
CA ASN A 20 3.57 14.48 0.14
C ASN A 20 3.08 14.21 1.56
N ASN A 21 1.90 14.72 1.88
CA ASN A 21 1.29 14.56 3.19
C ASN A 21 0.07 13.62 3.18
N ASN A 22 -0.49 13.34 2.01
CA ASN A 22 -1.59 12.42 1.87
C ASN A 22 -1.60 11.73 0.51
N LEU A 23 -2.08 10.49 0.48
CA LEU A 23 -2.45 9.74 -0.71
C LEU A 23 -3.91 9.37 -0.61
N ARG A 24 -4.68 9.63 -1.65
CA ARG A 24 -6.12 9.35 -1.70
C ARG A 24 -6.45 8.46 -2.89
N TYR A 25 -7.21 7.41 -2.63
CA TYR A 25 -7.74 6.53 -3.67
C TYR A 25 -9.16 6.10 -3.26
N ALA A 26 -10.15 6.55 -4.00
CA ALA A 26 -11.56 6.37 -3.68
C ALA A 26 -11.86 6.82 -2.23
N ASP A 27 -12.24 5.89 -1.36
CA ASP A 27 -12.50 6.09 0.07
C ASP A 27 -11.29 5.80 0.98
N ASP A 28 -10.18 5.30 0.41
CA ASP A 28 -8.96 5.05 1.17
C ASP A 28 -8.06 6.30 1.20
N ILE A 29 -7.66 6.71 2.40
CA ILE A 29 -6.78 7.86 2.63
C ILE A 29 -5.59 7.40 3.47
N THR A 30 -4.38 7.66 2.99
CA THR A 30 -3.14 7.47 3.76
C THR A 30 -2.54 8.83 4.05
N LEU A 31 -2.31 9.14 5.32
CA LEU A 31 -1.60 10.34 5.78
C LEU A 31 -0.16 9.97 6.09
N MET A 32 0.76 10.85 5.71
CA MET A 32 2.19 10.69 5.93
C MET A 32 2.73 11.94 6.60
N ALA A 33 3.53 11.75 7.65
CA ALA A 33 4.17 12.84 8.40
C ALA A 33 5.51 12.37 8.96
N GLU A 34 6.45 13.29 9.16
CA GLU A 34 7.75 13.01 9.77
C GLU A 34 7.67 12.93 11.30
N SER A 35 6.63 13.51 11.91
CA SER A 35 6.41 13.50 13.35
C SER A 35 4.97 13.20 13.76
N LYS A 36 4.82 12.79 15.02
CA LYS A 36 3.50 12.53 15.63
C LYS A 36 2.66 13.81 15.73
N GLU A 37 3.29 14.93 16.05
CA GLU A 37 2.66 16.25 16.19
C GLU A 37 2.11 16.72 14.86
N GLU A 38 2.88 16.52 13.81
CA GLU A 38 2.50 16.84 12.45
C GLU A 38 1.29 16.02 11.98
N LEU A 39 1.31 14.70 12.22
CA LEU A 39 0.18 13.83 11.90
C LEU A 39 -1.09 14.23 12.66
N LYS A 40 -0.96 14.65 13.94
CA LYS A 40 -2.07 15.18 14.73
C LYS A 40 -2.66 16.47 14.16
N SER A 41 -1.84 17.31 13.52
CA SER A 41 -2.31 18.54 12.89
C SER A 41 -3.00 18.30 11.55
N LEU A 42 -2.57 17.28 10.80
CA LEU A 42 -3.15 16.90 9.51
C LEU A 42 -4.51 16.22 9.64
N LEU A 43 -4.67 15.36 10.63
CA LEU A 43 -5.85 14.52 10.78
C LEU A 43 -7.17 15.30 10.84
N PRO A 44 -7.31 16.37 11.65
CA PRO A 44 -8.54 17.16 11.70
C PRO A 44 -8.89 17.82 10.36
N LYS A 45 -7.87 18.33 9.64
CA LYS A 45 -8.06 18.98 8.34
C LYS A 45 -8.60 17.99 7.31
N VAL A 46 -7.99 16.80 7.25
CA VAL A 46 -8.43 15.75 6.31
C VAL A 46 -9.81 15.21 6.68
N LYS A 47 -10.12 15.10 7.99
CA LYS A 47 -11.44 14.71 8.46
C LYS A 47 -12.50 15.71 7.99
N GLU A 48 -12.30 17.02 8.22
CA GLU A 48 -13.22 18.08 7.80
C GLU A 48 -13.44 18.09 6.28
N GLU A 49 -12.36 17.97 5.49
CA GLU A 49 -12.46 17.92 4.03
C GLU A 49 -13.20 16.67 3.54
N SER A 50 -12.96 15.52 4.16
CA SER A 50 -13.64 14.28 3.82
C SER A 50 -15.15 14.36 4.14
N GLU A 51 -15.52 14.97 5.26
CA GLU A 51 -16.92 15.18 5.64
C GLU A 51 -17.67 16.10 4.65
N LYS A 52 -17.00 17.11 4.08
CA LYS A 52 -17.59 17.99 3.04
C LYS A 52 -18.00 17.22 1.78
N VAL A 53 -17.35 16.12 1.47
CA VAL A 53 -17.67 15.23 0.33
C VAL A 53 -18.47 13.99 0.75
N GLY A 54 -18.99 13.96 1.99
CA GLY A 54 -19.82 12.88 2.50
C GLY A 54 -19.08 11.64 2.99
N LEU A 55 -17.74 11.67 3.07
CA LEU A 55 -16.92 10.58 3.59
C LEU A 55 -16.70 10.76 5.09
N LYS A 56 -16.99 9.73 5.88
CA LYS A 56 -16.76 9.73 7.33
C LYS A 56 -15.59 8.84 7.71
N LEU A 57 -14.67 9.37 8.51
CA LEU A 57 -13.56 8.61 9.07
C LEU A 57 -14.11 7.49 9.99
N LYS A 58 -13.69 6.25 9.72
CA LYS A 58 -13.97 5.08 10.56
C LYS A 58 -12.76 4.74 11.40
N ILE A 59 -12.73 5.17 12.67
CA ILE A 59 -11.58 4.99 13.58
C ILE A 59 -11.21 3.51 13.72
N GLN A 60 -12.19 2.62 13.81
CA GLN A 60 -11.96 1.17 13.91
C GLN A 60 -11.26 0.54 12.70
N LYS A 61 -11.33 1.19 11.52
CA LYS A 61 -10.61 0.77 10.31
C LYS A 61 -9.30 1.53 10.10
N THR A 62 -9.09 2.60 10.87
CA THR A 62 -7.88 3.42 10.79
C THR A 62 -6.74 2.71 11.51
N LYS A 63 -5.59 2.65 10.86
CA LYS A 63 -4.37 2.02 11.40
C LYS A 63 -3.25 3.02 11.37
N ILE A 64 -2.36 2.93 12.35
CA ILE A 64 -1.17 3.76 12.44
C ILE A 64 0.07 2.89 12.35
N MET A 65 1.00 3.31 11.53
CA MET A 65 2.32 2.70 11.39
C MET A 65 3.40 3.76 11.60
N ALA A 66 4.47 3.41 12.28
CA ALA A 66 5.66 4.25 12.42
C ALA A 66 6.93 3.41 12.39
N SER A 67 8.03 4.04 11.98
CA SER A 67 9.37 3.44 12.01
C SER A 67 9.97 3.35 13.42
N GLY A 68 9.34 3.98 14.43
CA GLY A 68 9.77 3.97 15.83
C GLY A 68 8.68 3.45 16.77
N PRO A 69 9.02 3.27 18.07
CA PRO A 69 8.06 2.78 19.05
C PRO A 69 6.94 3.81 19.29
N ILE A 70 5.72 3.45 18.91
CA ILE A 70 4.50 4.17 19.31
C ILE A 70 3.78 3.34 20.37
N THR A 71 3.61 3.89 21.55
CA THR A 71 2.97 3.22 22.69
C THR A 71 1.44 3.21 22.58
N SER A 72 0.84 4.29 22.12
CA SER A 72 -0.60 4.37 21.86
C SER A 72 -0.94 5.61 21.04
N TRP A 73 -2.02 5.54 20.29
CA TRP A 73 -2.59 6.65 19.55
C TRP A 73 -4.09 6.70 19.76
N GLN A 74 -4.62 7.90 19.99
CA GLN A 74 -6.06 8.11 20.12
C GLN A 74 -6.53 9.12 19.09
N ILE A 75 -7.68 8.82 18.49
CA ILE A 75 -8.41 9.69 17.58
C ILE A 75 -9.80 9.87 18.19
N ASP A 76 -10.20 11.11 18.45
CA ASP A 76 -11.50 11.45 19.06
C ASP A 76 -11.78 10.69 20.38
N GLY A 77 -10.74 10.37 21.15
CA GLY A 77 -10.86 9.62 22.42
C GLY A 77 -10.89 8.09 22.25
N GLU A 78 -10.93 7.56 21.03
CA GLU A 78 -10.85 6.13 20.75
C GLU A 78 -9.41 5.73 20.44
N THR A 79 -8.99 4.58 20.99
CA THR A 79 -7.64 4.04 20.74
C THR A 79 -7.58 3.43 19.35
N THR A 80 -6.60 3.86 18.56
CA THR A 80 -6.36 3.37 17.20
C THR A 80 -5.35 2.22 17.21
N GLU A 81 -5.56 1.23 16.36
CA GLU A 81 -4.65 0.08 16.20
C GLU A 81 -3.30 0.54 15.63
N THR A 82 -2.21 0.19 16.34
CA THR A 82 -0.84 0.37 15.85
C THR A 82 -0.38 -0.91 15.18
N VAL A 83 0.10 -0.82 13.94
CA VAL A 83 0.52 -1.96 13.14
C VAL A 83 1.95 -1.79 12.62
N THR A 84 2.64 -2.91 12.41
CA THR A 84 3.98 -2.94 11.80
C THR A 84 3.91 -3.06 10.27
N SER A 85 2.76 -3.41 9.74
CA SER A 85 2.53 -3.48 8.31
C SER A 85 1.04 -3.32 7.98
N PHE A 86 0.73 -2.82 6.80
CA PHE A 86 -0.64 -2.76 6.27
C PHE A 86 -0.64 -2.97 4.76
N ILE A 87 -1.82 -3.25 4.20
CA ILE A 87 -2.00 -3.36 2.76
C ILE A 87 -2.66 -2.09 2.26
N PHE A 88 -2.02 -1.41 1.30
CA PHE A 88 -2.54 -0.24 0.61
C PHE A 88 -2.51 -0.48 -0.89
N LEU A 89 -3.65 -0.37 -1.54
CA LEU A 89 -3.84 -0.62 -2.98
C LEU A 89 -3.25 -1.96 -3.45
N GLY A 90 -3.40 -3.01 -2.63
CA GLY A 90 -2.90 -4.34 -2.95
C GLY A 90 -1.43 -4.58 -2.65
N SER A 91 -0.65 -3.56 -2.28
CA SER A 91 0.75 -3.69 -1.86
C SER A 91 0.89 -3.69 -0.34
N LYS A 92 1.72 -4.57 0.19
CA LYS A 92 2.04 -4.63 1.62
C LYS A 92 3.17 -3.64 1.93
N ILE A 93 2.87 -2.67 2.78
CA ILE A 93 3.82 -1.67 3.28
C ILE A 93 4.24 -2.09 4.69
N THR A 94 5.54 -2.04 4.98
CA THR A 94 6.15 -2.40 6.27
C THR A 94 6.91 -1.22 6.84
N ALA A 95 7.00 -1.16 8.18
CA ALA A 95 7.67 -0.08 8.90
C ALA A 95 9.21 -0.12 8.78
N ASP A 96 9.77 -1.25 8.35
CA ASP A 96 11.21 -1.53 8.23
C ASP A 96 11.77 -1.34 6.81
N ASP A 97 10.96 -0.81 5.88
CA ASP A 97 11.30 -0.63 4.46
C ASP A 97 11.78 -1.94 3.75
N ASP A 98 11.44 -3.11 4.32
CA ASP A 98 11.78 -4.41 3.73
C ASP A 98 10.69 -4.90 2.77
N CYS A 99 10.97 -4.82 1.47
CA CYS A 99 10.07 -5.33 0.44
C CYS A 99 10.11 -6.87 0.26
N SER A 100 10.99 -7.57 0.98
CA SER A 100 11.14 -9.05 0.85
C SER A 100 9.84 -9.77 1.18
N CYS A 101 9.09 -9.27 2.16
CA CYS A 101 7.78 -9.81 2.52
C CYS A 101 6.77 -9.66 1.40
N GLU A 102 6.78 -8.52 0.72
CA GLU A 102 5.88 -8.24 -0.40
C GLU A 102 6.24 -9.10 -1.62
N CYS A 103 7.52 -9.19 -1.97
CA CYS A 103 8.00 -10.06 -3.04
C CYS A 103 7.58 -11.53 -2.80
N LYS A 104 7.78 -12.04 -1.59
CA LYS A 104 7.35 -13.40 -1.21
C LYS A 104 5.84 -13.58 -1.33
N ARG A 105 5.06 -12.59 -0.90
CA ARG A 105 3.60 -12.60 -1.00
C ARG A 105 3.14 -12.70 -2.46
N HIS A 106 3.69 -11.88 -3.34
CA HIS A 106 3.37 -11.90 -4.78
C HIS A 106 3.79 -13.20 -5.45
N LEU A 107 4.94 -13.76 -5.11
CA LEU A 107 5.36 -15.08 -5.59
C LEU A 107 4.39 -16.19 -5.16
N LEU A 108 3.89 -16.15 -3.92
CA LEU A 108 2.88 -17.11 -3.44
C LEU A 108 1.55 -16.97 -4.17
N ILE A 109 1.10 -15.74 -4.41
CA ILE A 109 -0.13 -15.48 -5.19
C ILE A 109 0.04 -15.96 -6.64
N GLY A 110 1.18 -15.66 -7.27
CA GLY A 110 1.51 -16.14 -8.61
C GLY A 110 1.55 -17.67 -8.70
N ARG A 111 2.17 -18.34 -7.71
CA ARG A 111 2.16 -19.80 -7.61
C ARG A 111 0.74 -20.36 -7.50
N LYS A 112 -0.11 -19.75 -6.69
CA LYS A 112 -1.52 -20.13 -6.58
C LYS A 112 -2.28 -19.92 -7.89
N ALA A 113 -2.05 -18.79 -8.58
CA ALA A 113 -2.63 -18.54 -9.90
C ALA A 113 -2.19 -19.60 -10.92
N LEU A 114 -0.90 -19.97 -10.93
CA LEU A 114 -0.38 -21.03 -11.79
C LEU A 114 -1.03 -22.39 -11.47
N THR A 115 -1.17 -22.73 -10.19
CA THR A 115 -1.85 -23.98 -9.78
C THR A 115 -3.32 -24.02 -10.24
N ASN A 116 -4.00 -22.89 -10.23
CA ASN A 116 -5.39 -22.80 -10.72
C ASN A 116 -5.48 -23.00 -12.23
N LEU A 117 -4.41 -22.75 -12.98
CA LEU A 117 -4.32 -22.99 -14.43
C LEU A 117 -3.87 -24.42 -14.78
N ASP A 118 -3.53 -25.24 -13.79
CA ASP A 118 -2.91 -26.56 -13.97
C ASP A 118 -3.74 -27.48 -14.90
N SER A 119 -5.08 -27.44 -14.79
CA SER A 119 -5.99 -28.20 -15.64
C SER A 119 -5.92 -27.78 -17.11
N VAL A 120 -5.68 -26.50 -17.37
CA VAL A 120 -5.53 -25.95 -18.73
C VAL A 120 -4.14 -26.28 -19.29
N LEU A 121 -3.09 -26.09 -18.45
CA LEU A 121 -1.70 -26.31 -18.85
C LEU A 121 -1.34 -27.79 -19.03
N LYS A 122 -2.08 -28.72 -18.42
CA LYS A 122 -1.90 -30.18 -18.61
C LYS A 122 -2.72 -30.76 -19.75
N ASN A 123 -3.53 -29.96 -20.41
CA ASN A 123 -4.32 -30.46 -21.56
C ASN A 123 -3.41 -30.61 -22.77
N ARG A 124 -3.29 -31.88 -23.29
CA ARG A 124 -2.43 -32.22 -24.43
C ARG A 124 -2.89 -31.57 -25.76
N ASP A 125 -4.11 -31.07 -25.80
CA ASP A 125 -4.66 -30.44 -27.01
C ASP A 125 -4.28 -28.95 -27.11
N VAL A 126 -3.63 -28.40 -26.06
CA VAL A 126 -3.19 -27.01 -26.04
C VAL A 126 -1.73 -26.92 -26.50
N ALA A 127 -1.50 -26.11 -27.53
CA ALA A 127 -0.14 -25.91 -28.04
C ALA A 127 0.72 -25.19 -26.99
N LEU A 128 2.00 -25.59 -26.87
CA LEU A 128 2.98 -25.00 -25.94
C LEU A 128 3.05 -23.45 -26.01
N LEU A 129 2.93 -22.90 -27.20
CA LEU A 129 2.92 -21.45 -27.41
C LEU A 129 1.72 -20.79 -26.71
N THR A 130 0.56 -21.44 -26.74
CA THR A 130 -0.66 -20.98 -26.05
C THR A 130 -0.49 -21.06 -24.54
N GLU A 131 0.13 -22.12 -24.02
CA GLU A 131 0.45 -22.23 -22.59
C GLU A 131 1.35 -21.09 -22.12
N VAL A 132 2.43 -20.81 -22.85
CA VAL A 132 3.35 -19.70 -22.52
C VAL A 132 2.63 -18.36 -22.56
N HIS A 133 1.78 -18.12 -23.56
CA HIS A 133 1.00 -16.88 -23.64
C HIS A 133 0.01 -16.77 -22.48
N THR A 134 -0.65 -17.86 -22.10
CA THR A 134 -1.59 -17.89 -20.97
C THR A 134 -0.89 -17.56 -19.66
N VAL A 135 0.27 -18.17 -19.39
CA VAL A 135 1.07 -17.88 -18.20
C VAL A 135 1.52 -16.41 -18.18
N LYS A 136 2.02 -15.88 -19.29
CA LYS A 136 2.42 -14.47 -19.41
C LYS A 136 1.26 -13.51 -19.19
N ALA A 137 0.08 -13.83 -19.71
CA ALA A 137 -1.09 -12.96 -19.61
C ALA A 137 -1.77 -12.96 -18.24
N ILE A 138 -1.71 -14.08 -17.51
CA ILE A 138 -2.43 -14.25 -16.23
C ILE A 138 -1.49 -14.20 -15.03
N VAL A 139 -0.39 -14.95 -15.06
CA VAL A 139 0.48 -15.09 -13.88
C VAL A 139 1.45 -13.92 -13.74
N PHE A 140 2.04 -13.46 -14.84
CA PHE A 140 3.02 -12.39 -14.84
C PHE A 140 2.48 -11.08 -14.27
N PRO A 141 1.29 -10.56 -14.65
CA PRO A 141 0.72 -9.35 -14.08
C PRO A 141 0.46 -9.46 -12.58
N VAL A 142 0.08 -10.66 -12.10
CA VAL A 142 -0.16 -10.90 -10.67
C VAL A 142 1.15 -10.85 -9.87
N VAL A 143 2.22 -11.46 -10.39
CA VAL A 143 3.54 -11.46 -9.72
C VAL A 143 4.17 -10.08 -9.76
N MET A 144 4.05 -9.37 -10.88
CA MET A 144 4.71 -8.07 -11.10
C MET A 144 3.89 -6.87 -10.64
N TYR A 145 2.68 -7.08 -10.08
CA TYR A 145 1.86 -5.99 -9.59
C TYR A 145 2.58 -5.20 -8.50
N GLY A 146 2.71 -3.90 -8.67
CA GLY A 146 3.36 -3.00 -7.72
C GLY A 146 4.88 -3.14 -7.64
N CYS A 147 5.51 -3.90 -8.56
CA CYS A 147 6.98 -4.13 -8.54
C CYS A 147 7.80 -2.86 -8.73
N GLU A 148 7.22 -1.81 -9.27
CA GLU A 148 7.84 -0.48 -9.39
C GLU A 148 8.19 0.15 -8.04
N SER A 149 7.50 -0.26 -6.98
CA SER A 149 7.76 0.20 -5.61
C SER A 149 8.75 -0.66 -4.83
N TRP A 150 9.23 -1.79 -5.42
CA TRP A 150 10.11 -2.71 -4.72
C TRP A 150 11.56 -2.24 -4.74
N ALA A 151 12.08 -1.87 -3.58
CA ALA A 151 13.51 -1.64 -3.40
C ALA A 151 14.24 -2.97 -3.21
N ILE A 152 14.62 -3.63 -4.31
CA ILE A 152 15.38 -4.89 -4.25
C ILE A 152 16.83 -4.54 -3.95
N LYS A 153 17.31 -4.93 -2.75
CA LYS A 153 18.73 -4.83 -2.41
C LYS A 153 19.54 -5.74 -3.35
N LYS A 154 20.54 -5.16 -4.00
CA LYS A 154 21.48 -5.94 -4.79
C LYS A 154 22.15 -6.95 -3.85
N ALA A 155 22.09 -8.25 -4.15
CA ALA A 155 22.84 -9.22 -3.41
C ALA A 155 24.32 -8.88 -3.60
N GLU A 156 25.03 -8.61 -2.52
CA GLU A 156 26.47 -8.53 -2.52
C GLU A 156 27.00 -9.95 -2.78
N HIS A 157 27.66 -10.12 -3.90
CA HIS A 157 28.35 -11.35 -4.26
C HIS A 157 29.70 -11.42 -3.55
#